data_6bc6210086e038cd3744f6699e6c7ea4
#
_entry.id   6bc6210086e038cd3744f6699e6c7ea4
#
_cell.length_a   1.000
_cell.length_b   1.000
_cell.length_c   1.000
_cell.angle_alpha   90.00
_cell.angle_beta   90.00
_cell.angle_gamma   90.00
#
_symmetry.space_group_name_H-M   'P 1'
#
loop_
_entity.id
_entity.type
_entity.pdbx_description
1 polymer ?
#
loop_
_entity_poly.entity_id
_entity_poly.type
_entity_poly.pdbx_seq_one_letter_code
_entity_poly.pdbx_strand_id
1 'polypeptide(L)'
;MNNIGEAGIGLWDEQDEFYYDILNLPDGHTIPLKVRSMVGLIPLCAVEVLEPASLEQAPEFARRLKWFLNYRPDLARLVSRWQERGQKERHLLSLLRGHRMKCLLRRLLDESEFLSDYGVRALAKIHEVNPYVFTCGGSEMCVRYQPAESDSGIFGGNSNWRGPIWMPLNYLLVESLEKFHKYYGDDFTVECPTGSGRYLTLREIAAELARRLTRFLGDDSMCRPVFNGEEKMQTDPHFRDYVLFCECFHGDNGRGVGASHQTGWTGLIANLLKPNQGGLQL
;
A
#
# COMPACT_ATOMS: atom_id res chain seq x y z
N MET A 1 -16.93 -1.41 -1.50
CA MET A 1 -15.89 -2.40 -1.78
C MET A 1 -16.44 -3.82 -1.92
N ASN A 2 -17.19 -4.32 -0.95
CA ASN A 2 -17.67 -5.71 -0.97
C ASN A 2 -19.10 -5.85 -1.49
N ASN A 3 -19.87 -4.79 -1.55
CA ASN A 3 -21.20 -4.70 -2.17
C ASN A 3 -21.60 -3.22 -2.18
N ILE A 4 -21.81 -2.66 -3.36
CA ILE A 4 -22.16 -1.24 -3.52
C ILE A 4 -23.68 -1.16 -3.74
N GLY A 5 -24.39 -0.52 -2.80
CA GLY A 5 -25.77 -0.08 -2.96
C GLY A 5 -26.80 -1.17 -3.24
N GLU A 6 -26.70 -2.35 -2.61
CA GLU A 6 -27.63 -3.49 -2.79
C GLU A 6 -27.68 -4.08 -4.22
N ALA A 7 -26.97 -3.48 -5.17
CA ALA A 7 -26.94 -3.91 -6.58
C ALA A 7 -26.07 -5.15 -6.84
N GLY A 8 -25.47 -5.74 -5.80
CA GLY A 8 -24.57 -6.90 -5.94
C GLY A 8 -23.20 -6.58 -6.56
N ILE A 9 -22.91 -5.30 -6.82
CA ILE A 9 -21.67 -4.87 -7.46
C ILE A 9 -20.56 -4.80 -6.40
N GLY A 10 -19.55 -5.64 -6.54
CA GLY A 10 -18.32 -5.62 -5.73
C GLY A 10 -17.12 -5.16 -6.56
N LEU A 11 -16.15 -4.49 -5.92
CA LEU A 11 -14.89 -4.11 -6.58
C LEU A 11 -13.89 -5.29 -6.62
N TRP A 12 -14.17 -6.37 -5.92
CA TRP A 12 -13.33 -7.55 -5.88
C TRP A 12 -13.56 -8.45 -7.10
N ASP A 13 -12.49 -8.72 -7.84
CA ASP A 13 -12.48 -9.70 -8.91
C ASP A 13 -12.00 -11.05 -8.35
N GLU A 14 -12.87 -12.06 -8.40
CA GLU A 14 -12.56 -13.39 -7.84
C GLU A 14 -11.54 -14.16 -8.68
N GLN A 15 -11.42 -13.86 -9.97
CA GLN A 15 -10.47 -14.53 -10.87
C GLN A 15 -9.05 -13.98 -10.66
N ASP A 16 -8.93 -12.65 -10.58
CA ASP A 16 -7.65 -11.98 -10.41
C ASP A 16 -7.26 -11.85 -8.93
N GLU A 17 -8.18 -12.15 -7.99
CA GLU A 17 -7.98 -11.98 -6.56
C GLU A 17 -7.46 -10.58 -6.18
N PHE A 18 -8.11 -9.55 -6.78
CA PHE A 18 -7.70 -8.16 -6.64
C PHE A 18 -8.91 -7.23 -6.67
N TYR A 19 -8.76 -6.01 -6.13
CA TYR A 19 -9.79 -4.96 -6.23
C TYR A 19 -9.54 -4.08 -7.45
N TYR A 20 -10.59 -3.88 -8.26
CA TYR A 20 -10.56 -3.01 -9.41
C TYR A 20 -11.62 -1.92 -9.33
N ASP A 21 -11.34 -0.79 -9.95
CA ASP A 21 -12.35 0.24 -10.18
C ASP A 21 -13.39 -0.25 -11.18
N ILE A 22 -14.60 0.30 -11.06
CA ILE A 22 -15.73 -0.02 -11.94
C ILE A 22 -16.24 1.25 -12.59
N LEU A 23 -16.31 1.24 -13.89
CA LEU A 23 -16.98 2.27 -14.68
C LEU A 23 -18.46 1.92 -14.83
N ASN A 24 -19.33 2.78 -14.30
CA ASN A 24 -20.78 2.67 -14.52
C ASN A 24 -21.18 3.49 -15.74
N LEU A 25 -21.78 2.84 -16.72
CA LEU A 25 -22.26 3.47 -17.92
C LEU A 25 -23.72 3.99 -17.75
N PRO A 26 -24.15 5.01 -18.51
CA PRO A 26 -25.51 5.55 -18.41
C PRO A 26 -26.63 4.54 -18.73
N ASP A 27 -26.32 3.51 -19.48
CA ASP A 27 -27.23 2.40 -19.83
C ASP A 27 -27.36 1.34 -18.73
N GLY A 28 -26.66 1.52 -17.59
CA GLY A 28 -26.65 0.61 -16.45
C GLY A 28 -25.62 -0.53 -16.54
N HIS A 29 -24.87 -0.64 -17.64
CA HIS A 29 -23.77 -1.59 -17.72
C HIS A 29 -22.58 -1.15 -16.87
N THR A 30 -21.85 -2.12 -16.34
CA THR A 30 -20.66 -1.90 -15.54
C THR A 30 -19.46 -2.56 -16.19
N ILE A 31 -18.34 -1.83 -16.24
CA ILE A 31 -17.08 -2.31 -16.83
C ILE A 31 -16.01 -2.29 -15.75
N PRO A 32 -15.43 -3.43 -15.36
CA PRO A 32 -14.28 -3.44 -14.46
C PRO A 32 -13.05 -2.91 -15.20
N LEU A 33 -12.40 -1.91 -14.61
CA LEU A 33 -11.16 -1.33 -15.11
C LEU A 33 -9.99 -2.12 -14.53
N LYS A 34 -9.55 -3.18 -15.22
CA LYS A 34 -8.55 -4.14 -14.72
C LYS A 34 -7.12 -3.57 -14.71
N VAL A 35 -6.94 -2.42 -14.09
CA VAL A 35 -5.64 -1.80 -13.85
C VAL A 35 -5.16 -2.19 -12.46
N ARG A 36 -4.09 -2.97 -12.38
CA ARG A 36 -3.45 -3.33 -11.10
C ARG A 36 -2.64 -2.17 -10.57
N SER A 37 -3.32 -1.24 -9.93
CA SER A 37 -2.71 -0.08 -9.27
C SER A 37 -2.77 -0.20 -7.75
N MET A 38 -2.03 0.64 -7.06
CA MET A 38 -2.04 0.73 -5.59
C MET A 38 -3.45 1.03 -5.04
N VAL A 39 -4.36 1.57 -5.83
CA VAL A 39 -5.77 1.78 -5.43
C VAL A 39 -6.42 0.46 -4.99
N GLY A 40 -6.13 -0.64 -5.68
CA GLY A 40 -6.62 -1.97 -5.29
C GLY A 40 -6.01 -2.51 -3.99
N LEU A 41 -4.91 -1.91 -3.50
CA LEU A 41 -4.28 -2.23 -2.21
C LEU A 41 -4.79 -1.36 -1.06
N ILE A 42 -5.45 -0.23 -1.34
CA ILE A 42 -5.99 0.69 -0.30
C ILE A 42 -6.87 -0.01 0.75
N PRO A 43 -7.65 -1.05 0.43
CA PRO A 43 -8.39 -1.80 1.45
C PRO A 43 -7.54 -2.34 2.60
N LEU A 44 -6.24 -2.57 2.39
CA LEU A 44 -5.29 -2.92 3.46
C LEU A 44 -5.18 -1.81 4.51
N CYS A 45 -5.30 -0.55 4.12
CA CYS A 45 -5.18 0.60 5.03
C CYS A 45 -6.44 0.83 5.88
N ALA A 46 -7.56 0.19 5.52
CA ALA A 46 -8.80 0.28 6.29
C ALA A 46 -8.80 -0.71 7.45
N VAL A 47 -7.90 -0.50 8.40
CA VAL A 47 -7.69 -1.36 9.56
C VAL A 47 -7.52 -0.55 10.84
N GLU A 48 -8.16 -1.00 11.91
CA GLU A 48 -7.92 -0.52 13.27
C GLU A 48 -8.04 -1.66 14.27
N VAL A 49 -7.25 -1.59 15.33
CA VAL A 49 -7.23 -2.58 16.41
C VAL A 49 -7.64 -1.91 17.70
N LEU A 50 -8.71 -2.41 18.31
CA LEU A 50 -9.20 -1.91 19.56
C LEU A 50 -8.68 -2.76 20.72
N GLU A 51 -7.92 -2.13 21.59
CA GLU A 51 -7.45 -2.71 22.84
C GLU A 51 -8.60 -2.79 23.85
N PRO A 52 -8.74 -3.88 24.64
CA PRO A 52 -9.76 -3.98 25.67
C PRO A 52 -9.72 -2.79 26.67
N ALA A 53 -8.51 -2.41 27.09
CA ALA A 53 -8.32 -1.28 28.01
C ALA A 53 -8.84 0.06 27.44
N SER A 54 -8.70 0.29 26.13
CA SER A 54 -9.23 1.49 25.48
C SER A 54 -10.77 1.51 25.48
N LEU A 55 -11.40 0.35 25.32
CA LEU A 55 -12.87 0.24 25.40
C LEU A 55 -13.37 0.44 26.84
N GLU A 56 -12.63 -0.01 27.85
CA GLU A 56 -12.94 0.22 29.26
C GLU A 56 -12.82 1.70 29.63
N GLN A 57 -11.80 2.40 29.10
CA GLN A 57 -11.59 3.83 29.32
C GLN A 57 -12.61 4.72 28.59
N ALA A 58 -13.28 4.18 27.55
CA ALA A 58 -14.26 4.90 26.76
C ALA A 58 -15.65 4.18 26.74
N PRO A 59 -16.35 4.07 27.88
CA PRO A 59 -17.57 3.26 28.03
C PRO A 59 -18.70 3.74 27.11
N GLU A 60 -18.82 5.02 26.89
CA GLU A 60 -19.82 5.60 25.98
C GLU A 60 -19.57 5.15 24.54
N PHE A 61 -18.31 5.18 24.09
CA PHE A 61 -17.94 4.68 22.77
C PHE A 61 -18.23 3.19 22.66
N ALA A 62 -17.80 2.39 23.63
CA ALA A 62 -18.02 0.95 23.64
C ALA A 62 -19.52 0.60 23.58
N ARG A 63 -20.38 1.34 24.31
CA ARG A 63 -21.83 1.19 24.29
C ARG A 63 -22.42 1.51 22.90
N ARG A 64 -22.00 2.63 22.29
CA ARG A 64 -22.45 3.05 20.94
C ARG A 64 -21.99 2.07 19.86
N LEU A 65 -20.77 1.60 19.96
CA LEU A 65 -20.22 0.61 19.04
C LEU A 65 -21.01 -0.70 19.11
N LYS A 66 -21.29 -1.21 20.34
CA LYS A 66 -22.11 -2.40 20.55
C LYS A 66 -23.53 -2.21 20.00
N TRP A 67 -24.12 -1.04 20.25
CA TRP A 67 -25.42 -0.68 19.66
C TRP A 67 -25.39 -0.71 18.15
N PHE A 68 -24.40 -0.04 17.50
CA PHE A 68 -24.27 0.00 16.05
C PHE A 68 -24.15 -1.41 15.45
N LEU A 69 -23.29 -2.25 16.00
CA LEU A 69 -23.09 -3.61 15.51
C LEU A 69 -24.35 -4.49 15.63
N ASN A 70 -25.18 -4.25 16.64
CA ASN A 70 -26.42 -5.01 16.85
C ASN A 70 -27.60 -4.48 16.00
N TYR A 71 -27.69 -3.17 15.80
CA TYR A 71 -28.84 -2.54 15.11
C TYR A 71 -28.58 -2.23 13.64
N ARG A 72 -27.32 -2.30 13.18
CA ARG A 72 -26.94 -2.17 11.78
C ARG A 72 -26.18 -3.41 11.29
N PRO A 73 -26.82 -4.59 11.34
CA PRO A 73 -26.18 -5.84 10.89
C PRO A 73 -25.83 -5.80 9.40
N ASP A 74 -26.54 -4.99 8.62
CA ASP A 74 -26.25 -4.70 7.21
C ASP A 74 -24.85 -4.11 7.02
N LEU A 75 -24.43 -3.21 7.90
CA LEU A 75 -23.11 -2.60 7.89
C LEU A 75 -22.07 -3.41 8.69
N ALA A 76 -22.49 -3.97 9.84
CA ALA A 76 -21.59 -4.74 10.69
C ALA A 76 -21.00 -5.97 9.96
N ARG A 77 -21.77 -6.62 9.08
CA ARG A 77 -21.28 -7.75 8.27
C ARG A 77 -20.18 -7.37 7.26
N LEU A 78 -20.00 -6.07 6.98
CA LEU A 78 -18.94 -5.57 6.10
C LEU A 78 -17.60 -5.43 6.84
N VAL A 79 -17.64 -5.39 8.18
CA VAL A 79 -16.45 -5.35 9.03
C VAL A 79 -15.99 -6.78 9.28
N SER A 80 -14.73 -7.07 8.98
CA SER A 80 -14.18 -8.41 9.17
C SER A 80 -13.83 -8.65 10.64
N ARG A 81 -14.11 -9.88 11.09
CA ARG A 81 -13.65 -10.43 12.38
C ARG A 81 -13.95 -9.62 13.63
N TRP A 82 -14.95 -8.72 13.59
CA TRP A 82 -15.32 -7.93 14.76
C TRP A 82 -15.63 -8.78 16.01
N GLN A 83 -16.30 -9.93 15.83
CA GLN A 83 -16.71 -10.82 16.94
C GLN A 83 -15.59 -11.76 17.38
N GLU A 84 -14.57 -11.95 16.56
CA GLU A 84 -13.44 -12.79 16.89
C GLU A 84 -12.39 -11.96 17.65
N ARG A 85 -11.84 -12.56 18.71
CA ARG A 85 -10.75 -11.94 19.46
C ARG A 85 -9.42 -12.43 18.96
N GLY A 86 -8.51 -11.50 18.71
CA GLY A 86 -7.13 -11.79 18.34
C GLY A 86 -6.22 -11.87 19.57
N GLN A 87 -4.95 -11.68 19.33
CA GLN A 87 -3.92 -11.66 20.38
C GLN A 87 -4.29 -10.65 21.47
N LYS A 88 -4.13 -11.05 22.74
CA LYS A 88 -4.44 -10.23 23.93
C LYS A 88 -5.88 -9.71 23.96
N GLU A 89 -6.85 -10.52 23.50
CA GLU A 89 -8.28 -10.19 23.50
C GLU A 89 -8.65 -8.96 22.64
N ARG A 90 -7.82 -8.59 21.68
CA ARG A 90 -8.02 -7.43 20.78
C ARG A 90 -9.14 -7.67 19.79
N HIS A 91 -9.84 -6.60 19.42
CA HIS A 91 -10.82 -6.60 18.34
C HIS A 91 -10.25 -5.97 17.09
N LEU A 92 -10.57 -6.55 15.92
CA LEU A 92 -10.16 -6.03 14.63
C LEU A 92 -11.34 -5.36 13.92
N LEU A 93 -11.15 -4.12 13.52
CA LEU A 93 -12.00 -3.41 12.56
C LEU A 93 -11.26 -3.37 11.23
N SER A 94 -11.70 -4.13 10.25
CA SER A 94 -11.09 -4.15 8.92
C SER A 94 -12.15 -4.42 7.86
N LEU A 95 -11.97 -3.85 6.68
CA LEU A 95 -12.78 -4.15 5.50
C LEU A 95 -12.37 -5.46 4.83
N LEU A 96 -11.17 -5.97 5.13
CA LEU A 96 -10.63 -7.17 4.50
C LEU A 96 -10.98 -8.42 5.30
N ARG A 97 -11.42 -9.45 4.60
CA ARG A 97 -11.45 -10.82 5.11
C ARG A 97 -10.06 -11.44 4.98
N GLY A 98 -9.69 -12.33 5.91
CA GLY A 98 -8.34 -12.91 5.98
C GLY A 98 -7.85 -13.53 4.68
N HIS A 99 -8.73 -14.20 3.91
CA HIS A 99 -8.38 -14.74 2.60
C HIS A 99 -8.00 -13.63 1.61
N ARG A 100 -8.84 -12.61 1.44
CA ARG A 100 -8.56 -11.48 0.52
C ARG A 100 -7.31 -10.72 0.94
N MET A 101 -7.05 -10.59 2.23
CA MET A 101 -5.80 -10.00 2.70
C MET A 101 -4.59 -10.80 2.23
N LYS A 102 -4.61 -12.13 2.33
CA LYS A 102 -3.51 -12.99 1.84
C LYS A 102 -3.31 -12.84 0.33
N CYS A 103 -4.38 -12.78 -0.44
CA CYS A 103 -4.32 -12.58 -1.89
C CYS A 103 -3.68 -11.23 -2.25
N LEU A 104 -4.10 -10.14 -1.59
CA LEU A 104 -3.51 -8.81 -1.80
C LEU A 104 -2.04 -8.77 -1.38
N LEU A 105 -1.68 -9.37 -0.23
CA LEU A 105 -0.29 -9.42 0.24
C LEU A 105 0.60 -10.21 -0.73
N ARG A 106 0.12 -11.32 -1.30
CA ARG A 106 0.86 -12.06 -2.31
C ARG A 106 1.23 -11.20 -3.51
N ARG A 107 0.32 -10.33 -3.99
CA ARG A 107 0.60 -9.41 -5.09
C ARG A 107 1.49 -8.24 -4.67
N LEU A 108 1.21 -7.67 -3.50
CA LEU A 108 2.01 -6.58 -2.95
C LEU A 108 3.48 -6.96 -2.81
N LEU A 109 3.74 -8.22 -2.42
CA LEU A 109 5.07 -8.76 -2.14
C LEU A 109 5.71 -9.46 -3.36
N ASP A 110 5.07 -9.42 -4.52
CA ASP A 110 5.59 -9.96 -5.77
C ASP A 110 6.43 -8.90 -6.50
N GLU A 111 7.71 -9.24 -6.76
CA GLU A 111 8.66 -8.34 -7.43
C GLU A 111 8.34 -8.13 -8.91
N SER A 112 7.60 -9.05 -9.53
CA SER A 112 7.06 -8.89 -10.88
C SER A 112 5.81 -8.01 -10.93
N GLU A 113 5.21 -7.70 -9.78
CA GLU A 113 4.04 -6.83 -9.66
C GLU A 113 4.40 -5.54 -8.89
N PHE A 114 4.15 -5.49 -7.57
CA PHE A 114 4.24 -4.24 -6.82
C PHE A 114 5.55 -4.05 -6.06
N LEU A 115 6.19 -5.13 -5.60
CA LEU A 115 7.38 -5.00 -4.77
C LEU A 115 8.60 -4.58 -5.60
N SER A 116 9.29 -3.55 -5.15
CA SER A 116 10.59 -3.14 -5.70
C SER A 116 11.65 -3.09 -4.60
N ASP A 117 12.90 -2.90 -5.01
CA ASP A 117 14.01 -2.68 -4.08
C ASP A 117 13.85 -1.43 -3.21
N TYR A 118 12.97 -0.50 -3.61
CA TYR A 118 12.78 0.81 -2.98
C TYR A 118 11.39 0.99 -2.34
N GLY A 119 10.54 -0.04 -2.34
CA GLY A 119 9.19 -0.03 -1.77
C GLY A 119 8.14 -0.61 -2.68
N VAL A 120 6.89 -0.20 -2.48
CA VAL A 120 5.72 -0.66 -3.25
C VAL A 120 5.39 0.34 -4.34
N ARG A 121 5.34 -0.13 -5.58
CA ARG A 121 5.03 0.66 -6.79
C ARG A 121 3.57 1.09 -6.81
N ALA A 122 3.29 2.26 -7.37
CA ALA A 122 1.92 2.75 -7.55
C ALA A 122 1.13 2.00 -8.63
N LEU A 123 1.82 1.39 -9.60
CA LEU A 123 1.26 0.51 -10.62
C LEU A 123 2.07 -0.77 -10.70
N ALA A 124 1.41 -1.91 -10.83
CA ALA A 124 2.08 -3.20 -10.94
C ALA A 124 2.94 -3.28 -12.21
N LYS A 125 4.18 -3.78 -12.06
CA LYS A 125 5.15 -3.91 -13.14
C LYS A 125 4.68 -4.86 -14.27
N ILE A 126 3.74 -5.74 -14.00
CA ILE A 126 3.13 -6.61 -15.01
C ILE A 126 2.55 -5.81 -16.20
N HIS A 127 2.16 -4.54 -15.99
CA HIS A 127 1.68 -3.65 -17.06
C HIS A 127 2.79 -3.13 -17.99
N GLU A 128 4.05 -3.50 -17.75
CA GLU A 128 5.14 -3.27 -18.71
C GLU A 128 4.98 -4.16 -19.92
N VAL A 129 4.67 -5.45 -19.70
CA VAL A 129 4.51 -6.46 -20.76
C VAL A 129 3.05 -6.69 -21.16
N ASN A 130 2.11 -6.39 -20.26
CA ASN A 130 0.67 -6.51 -20.50
C ASN A 130 -0.04 -5.17 -20.18
N PRO A 131 0.09 -4.15 -21.02
CA PRO A 131 -0.59 -2.87 -20.84
C PRO A 131 -2.10 -3.07 -20.81
N TYR A 132 -2.78 -2.28 -19.96
CA TYR A 132 -4.23 -2.24 -19.96
C TYR A 132 -4.72 -1.31 -21.07
N VAL A 133 -5.58 -1.81 -21.94
CA VAL A 133 -6.17 -1.05 -23.04
C VAL A 133 -7.66 -0.90 -22.81
N PHE A 134 -8.14 0.33 -22.92
CA PHE A 134 -9.55 0.68 -22.85
C PHE A 134 -9.99 1.44 -24.10
N THR A 135 -11.01 0.92 -24.78
CA THR A 135 -11.56 1.54 -25.99
C THR A 135 -12.90 2.20 -25.67
N CYS A 136 -13.02 3.48 -25.94
CA CYS A 136 -14.26 4.24 -25.78
C CYS A 136 -14.41 5.26 -26.89
N GLY A 137 -15.62 5.33 -27.50
CA GLY A 137 -15.93 6.31 -28.54
C GLY A 137 -15.01 6.25 -29.77
N GLY A 138 -14.47 5.08 -30.11
CA GLY A 138 -13.53 4.89 -31.21
C GLY A 138 -12.09 5.33 -30.93
N SER A 139 -11.82 5.78 -29.70
CA SER A 139 -10.47 6.10 -29.23
C SER A 139 -9.96 4.98 -28.31
N GLU A 140 -8.71 4.63 -28.51
CA GLU A 140 -7.99 3.66 -27.67
C GLU A 140 -7.13 4.40 -26.64
N MET A 141 -7.26 4.02 -25.38
CA MET A 141 -6.48 4.54 -24.26
C MET A 141 -5.69 3.42 -23.63
N CYS A 142 -4.41 3.65 -23.35
CA CYS A 142 -3.50 2.65 -22.83
C CYS A 142 -2.90 3.08 -21.48
N VAL A 143 -2.88 2.17 -20.51
CA VAL A 143 -2.17 2.29 -19.24
C VAL A 143 -1.06 1.25 -19.24
N ARG A 144 0.19 1.69 -19.16
CA ARG A 144 1.35 0.81 -19.02
C ARG A 144 2.24 1.23 -17.86
N TYR A 145 3.00 0.28 -17.35
CA TYR A 145 3.96 0.57 -16.30
C TYR A 145 5.04 1.54 -16.79
N GLN A 146 5.25 2.58 -16.02
CA GLN A 146 6.33 3.54 -16.17
C GLN A 146 6.86 3.85 -14.78
N PRO A 147 8.15 3.61 -14.53
CA PRO A 147 8.69 3.67 -13.17
C PRO A 147 8.80 5.09 -12.61
N ALA A 148 8.62 6.12 -13.44
CA ALA A 148 8.75 7.53 -13.06
C ALA A 148 7.59 8.36 -13.63
N GLU A 149 7.86 9.22 -14.62
CA GLU A 149 6.84 10.10 -15.20
C GLU A 149 5.96 9.36 -16.22
N SER A 150 4.70 9.81 -16.31
CA SER A 150 3.74 9.28 -17.26
C SER A 150 3.92 9.89 -18.66
N ASP A 151 3.74 9.08 -19.68
CA ASP A 151 3.74 9.49 -21.11
C ASP A 151 2.30 9.67 -21.67
N SER A 152 1.26 9.52 -20.86
CA SER A 152 -0.13 9.62 -21.31
C SER A 152 -0.97 10.53 -20.43
N GLY A 153 -2.03 11.12 -21.02
CA GLY A 153 -3.00 11.96 -20.31
C GLY A 153 -4.06 11.20 -19.49
N ILE A 154 -4.08 9.87 -19.53
CA ILE A 154 -5.05 9.06 -18.79
C ILE A 154 -4.82 9.23 -17.29
N PHE A 155 -5.92 9.25 -16.52
CA PHE A 155 -5.90 9.52 -15.08
C PHE A 155 -5.23 10.85 -14.70
N GLY A 156 -5.46 11.90 -15.52
CA GLY A 156 -4.97 13.25 -15.28
C GLY A 156 -3.52 13.50 -15.72
N GLY A 157 -2.91 12.60 -16.48
CA GLY A 157 -1.54 12.77 -17.00
C GLY A 157 -0.46 12.71 -15.93
N ASN A 158 -0.82 12.29 -14.72
CA ASN A 158 0.02 12.29 -13.55
C ASN A 158 0.74 10.95 -13.39
N SER A 159 1.99 10.98 -12.91
CA SER A 159 2.79 9.80 -12.57
C SER A 159 2.23 8.96 -11.44
N ASN A 160 1.24 9.47 -10.69
CA ASN A 160 0.66 8.82 -9.51
C ASN A 160 0.25 7.36 -9.74
N TRP A 161 -0.18 7.05 -10.95
CA TRP A 161 -0.76 5.75 -11.28
C TRP A 161 0.10 4.97 -12.28
N ARG A 162 1.40 5.30 -12.41
CA ARG A 162 2.28 4.76 -13.47
C ARG A 162 3.45 3.92 -12.98
N GLY A 163 3.71 3.89 -11.69
CA GLY A 163 4.72 3.01 -11.14
C GLY A 163 5.71 3.58 -10.15
N PRO A 164 5.78 4.93 -9.92
CA PRO A 164 6.68 5.47 -8.93
C PRO A 164 6.29 5.03 -7.53
N ILE A 165 7.24 5.18 -6.60
CA ILE A 165 7.06 4.90 -5.18
C ILE A 165 6.70 6.17 -4.46
N TRP A 166 5.57 6.14 -3.75
CA TRP A 166 5.04 7.26 -2.98
C TRP A 166 5.20 7.00 -1.49
N MET A 167 5.96 7.84 -0.80
CA MET A 167 6.25 7.65 0.62
C MET A 167 4.99 7.56 1.50
N PRO A 168 3.99 8.47 1.38
CA PRO A 168 2.82 8.41 2.26
C PRO A 168 2.01 7.12 2.13
N LEU A 169 1.79 6.65 0.91
CA LEU A 169 1.03 5.42 0.67
C LEU A 169 1.79 4.19 1.17
N ASN A 170 3.09 4.14 0.96
CA ASN A 170 3.94 3.08 1.49
C ASN A 170 3.99 3.10 3.02
N TYR A 171 4.06 4.29 3.63
CA TYR A 171 4.01 4.44 5.08
C TYR A 171 2.70 3.91 5.67
N LEU A 172 1.55 4.22 5.04
CA LEU A 172 0.26 3.67 5.45
C LEU A 172 0.20 2.14 5.34
N LEU A 173 0.83 1.55 4.33
CA LEU A 173 0.93 0.09 4.22
C LEU A 173 1.76 -0.50 5.37
N VAL A 174 2.91 0.08 5.69
CA VAL A 174 3.75 -0.35 6.83
C VAL A 174 2.96 -0.29 8.14
N GLU A 175 2.31 0.83 8.44
CA GLU A 175 1.46 0.97 9.63
C GLU A 175 0.30 -0.04 9.69
N SER A 176 -0.30 -0.30 8.54
CA SER A 176 -1.41 -1.26 8.43
C SER A 176 -0.96 -2.69 8.75
N LEU A 177 0.20 -3.09 8.24
CA LEU A 177 0.79 -4.40 8.52
C LEU A 177 1.12 -4.57 10.01
N GLU A 178 1.63 -3.52 10.66
CA GLU A 178 1.86 -3.53 12.10
C GLU A 178 0.56 -3.66 12.90
N LYS A 179 -0.51 -2.97 12.49
CA LYS A 179 -1.84 -3.11 13.09
C LYS A 179 -2.39 -4.52 12.94
N PHE A 180 -2.32 -5.08 11.73
CA PHE A 180 -2.71 -6.47 11.51
C PHE A 180 -1.88 -7.44 12.35
N HIS A 181 -0.57 -7.22 12.48
CA HIS A 181 0.29 -8.05 13.32
C HIS A 181 -0.14 -7.99 14.81
N LYS A 182 -0.50 -6.82 15.32
CA LYS A 182 -1.02 -6.69 16.71
C LYS A 182 -2.22 -7.60 16.97
N TYR A 183 -3.05 -7.82 15.95
CA TYR A 183 -4.23 -8.68 16.06
C TYR A 183 -3.91 -10.15 15.82
N TYR A 184 -3.19 -10.48 14.74
CA TYR A 184 -2.92 -11.86 14.34
C TYR A 184 -1.76 -12.52 15.10
N GLY A 185 -0.76 -11.74 15.50
CA GLY A 185 0.46 -12.26 16.13
C GLY A 185 1.42 -12.95 15.15
N ASP A 186 2.32 -13.76 15.71
CA ASP A 186 3.40 -14.42 14.97
C ASP A 186 2.93 -15.65 14.17
N ASP A 187 1.76 -16.19 14.49
CA ASP A 187 1.19 -17.37 13.80
C ASP A 187 0.75 -17.05 12.37
N PHE A 188 0.53 -15.78 12.06
CA PHE A 188 0.15 -15.35 10.73
C PHE A 188 1.38 -14.94 9.92
N THR A 189 1.78 -15.80 9.01
CA THR A 189 2.91 -15.57 8.12
C THR A 189 2.51 -15.51 6.66
N VAL A 190 3.28 -14.78 5.87
CA VAL A 190 3.14 -14.64 4.41
C VAL A 190 4.52 -14.76 3.77
N GLU A 191 4.56 -15.33 2.58
CA GLU A 191 5.78 -15.45 1.81
C GLU A 191 6.28 -14.08 1.35
N CYS A 192 7.54 -13.76 1.61
CA CYS A 192 8.13 -12.45 1.30
C CYS A 192 9.62 -12.55 0.90
N PRO A 193 10.00 -12.16 -0.34
CA PRO A 193 9.13 -11.89 -1.49
C PRO A 193 8.30 -13.11 -1.91
N THR A 194 7.22 -12.89 -2.64
CA THR A 194 6.38 -13.96 -3.19
C THR A 194 7.21 -14.85 -4.12
N GLY A 195 7.12 -16.17 -3.96
CA GLY A 195 7.91 -17.16 -4.70
C GLY A 195 9.29 -17.44 -4.13
N SER A 196 9.69 -16.81 -3.01
CA SER A 196 11.02 -17.00 -2.40
C SER A 196 11.14 -18.23 -1.49
N GLY A 197 10.02 -18.83 -1.07
CA GLY A 197 9.98 -19.87 -0.05
C GLY A 197 10.19 -19.37 1.39
N ARG A 198 10.42 -18.06 1.59
CA ARG A 198 10.66 -17.45 2.90
C ARG A 198 9.37 -16.86 3.46
N TYR A 199 8.93 -17.34 4.60
CA TYR A 199 7.72 -16.89 5.27
C TYR A 199 8.07 -15.94 6.41
N LEU A 200 7.44 -14.76 6.43
CA LEU A 200 7.63 -13.71 7.41
C LEU A 200 6.31 -13.36 8.10
N THR A 201 6.39 -12.94 9.34
CA THR A 201 5.27 -12.29 10.06
C THR A 201 4.96 -10.94 9.45
N LEU A 202 3.76 -10.41 9.70
CA LEU A 202 3.37 -9.09 9.17
C LEU A 202 4.27 -7.96 9.71
N ARG A 203 4.82 -8.09 10.92
CA ARG A 203 5.80 -7.16 11.48
C ARG A 203 7.13 -7.21 10.72
N GLU A 204 7.63 -8.40 10.42
CA GLU A 204 8.86 -8.55 9.65
C GLU A 204 8.70 -8.03 8.22
N ILE A 205 7.51 -8.21 7.62
CA ILE A 205 7.18 -7.63 6.31
C ILE A 205 7.15 -6.11 6.39
N ALA A 206 6.53 -5.52 7.43
CA ALA A 206 6.53 -4.08 7.66
C ALA A 206 7.96 -3.53 7.80
N ALA A 207 8.82 -4.22 8.55
CA ALA A 207 10.23 -3.86 8.69
C ALA A 207 11.00 -3.97 7.36
N GLU A 208 10.75 -5.01 6.55
CA GLU A 208 11.36 -5.15 5.23
C GLU A 208 10.93 -4.03 4.27
N LEU A 209 9.65 -3.65 4.27
CA LEU A 209 9.18 -2.52 3.48
C LEU A 209 9.82 -1.20 3.95
N ALA A 210 9.90 -0.97 5.27
CA ALA A 210 10.57 0.20 5.83
C ALA A 210 12.04 0.26 5.41
N ARG A 211 12.76 -0.86 5.47
CA ARG A 211 14.14 -0.98 5.02
C ARG A 211 14.30 -0.68 3.53
N ARG A 212 13.39 -1.16 2.67
CA ARG A 212 13.40 -0.84 1.22
C ARG A 212 13.14 0.65 1.00
N LEU A 213 12.19 1.24 1.72
CA LEU A 213 11.88 2.66 1.63
C LEU A 213 13.01 3.59 2.08
N THR A 214 13.93 3.13 2.92
CA THR A 214 15.08 3.92 3.36
C THR A 214 16.29 3.82 2.45
N ARG A 215 16.31 2.87 1.51
CA ARG A 215 17.45 2.65 0.59
C ARG A 215 17.81 3.86 -0.28
N PHE A 216 16.83 4.71 -0.64
CA PHE A 216 17.15 5.87 -1.46
C PHE A 216 18.01 6.93 -0.73
N LEU A 217 18.12 6.85 0.61
CA LEU A 217 19.04 7.68 1.38
C LEU A 217 20.49 7.24 1.23
N GLY A 218 20.72 6.06 0.66
CA GLY A 218 22.03 5.44 0.52
C GLY A 218 22.33 4.48 1.65
N ASP A 219 23.40 3.75 1.45
CA ASP A 219 24.05 2.88 2.42
C ASP A 219 25.45 3.41 2.75
N ASP A 220 26.27 2.61 3.42
CA ASP A 220 27.66 2.93 3.78
C ASP A 220 28.57 3.19 2.56
N SER A 221 28.13 2.82 1.34
CA SER A 221 28.88 3.09 0.09
C SER A 221 28.83 4.56 -0.34
N MET A 222 28.11 5.40 0.36
CA MET A 222 27.86 6.83 0.04
C MET A 222 27.15 7.05 -1.30
N CYS A 223 26.72 6.00 -1.98
CA CYS A 223 25.91 6.13 -3.19
C CYS A 223 24.43 6.28 -2.82
N ARG A 224 23.87 7.47 -3.03
CA ARG A 224 22.46 7.75 -2.76
C ARG A 224 21.64 7.64 -4.04
N PRO A 225 20.78 6.62 -4.18
CA PRO A 225 19.95 6.45 -5.37
C PRO A 225 19.10 7.68 -5.70
N VAL A 226 18.66 8.43 -4.68
CA VAL A 226 17.87 9.67 -4.86
C VAL A 226 18.53 10.66 -5.81
N PHE A 227 19.85 10.72 -5.87
CA PHE A 227 20.61 11.63 -6.73
C PHE A 227 20.90 11.08 -8.14
N ASN A 228 20.45 9.87 -8.45
CA ASN A 228 20.61 9.25 -9.77
C ASN A 228 22.06 9.22 -10.30
N GLY A 229 23.04 9.04 -9.40
CA GLY A 229 24.46 9.06 -9.78
C GLY A 229 25.05 10.44 -10.02
N GLU A 230 24.33 11.54 -9.74
CA GLU A 230 24.85 12.89 -9.87
C GLU A 230 25.99 13.11 -8.88
N GLU A 231 27.22 13.08 -9.38
CA GLU A 231 28.46 13.11 -8.57
C GLU A 231 28.54 14.36 -7.69
N LYS A 232 28.15 15.51 -8.23
CA LYS A 232 28.16 16.79 -7.49
C LYS A 232 27.28 16.72 -6.24
N MET A 233 26.09 16.13 -6.34
CA MET A 233 25.17 16.01 -5.20
C MET A 233 25.67 15.05 -4.12
N GLN A 234 26.58 14.14 -4.47
CA GLN A 234 27.11 13.14 -3.57
C GLN A 234 28.45 13.55 -2.94
N THR A 235 29.28 14.33 -3.65
CA THR A 235 30.67 14.58 -3.25
C THR A 235 30.96 16.02 -2.87
N ASP A 236 30.26 17.00 -3.46
CA ASP A 236 30.48 18.43 -3.19
C ASP A 236 30.11 18.76 -1.73
N PRO A 237 31.02 19.38 -0.96
CA PRO A 237 30.78 19.74 0.44
C PRO A 237 29.55 20.61 0.70
N HIS A 238 29.10 21.35 -0.31
CA HIS A 238 27.91 22.21 -0.21
C HIS A 238 26.60 21.47 -0.44
N PHE A 239 26.62 20.24 -0.97
CA PHE A 239 25.41 19.45 -1.33
C PHE A 239 25.35 18.10 -0.63
N ARG A 240 26.48 17.41 -0.44
CA ARG A 240 26.54 16.01 0.03
C ARG A 240 25.81 15.76 1.35
N ASP A 241 25.73 16.77 2.23
CA ASP A 241 25.10 16.64 3.55
C ASP A 241 23.59 16.94 3.53
N TYR A 242 23.06 17.36 2.36
CA TYR A 242 21.65 17.66 2.18
C TYR A 242 20.93 16.55 1.44
N VAL A 243 19.96 15.92 2.10
CA VAL A 243 19.09 14.91 1.50
C VAL A 243 17.86 15.61 0.93
N LEU A 244 17.56 15.38 -0.34
CA LEU A 244 16.35 15.88 -0.97
C LEU A 244 15.16 14.96 -0.65
N PHE A 245 14.07 15.55 -0.18
CA PHE A 245 12.80 14.88 0.04
C PHE A 245 11.93 14.99 -1.20
N CYS A 246 12.28 14.24 -2.24
CA CYS A 246 11.55 14.25 -3.50
C CYS A 246 10.09 13.83 -3.31
N GLU A 247 9.23 14.30 -4.21
CA GLU A 247 7.79 14.02 -4.19
C GLU A 247 7.50 12.52 -4.27
N CYS A 248 8.18 11.83 -5.18
CA CYS A 248 8.14 10.37 -5.33
C CYS A 248 9.49 9.85 -5.82
N PHE A 249 9.60 8.54 -5.98
CA PHE A 249 10.84 7.88 -6.36
C PHE A 249 10.59 6.93 -7.53
N HIS A 250 11.57 6.84 -8.42
CA HIS A 250 11.55 5.92 -9.54
C HIS A 250 11.41 4.46 -9.05
N GLY A 251 10.45 3.74 -9.60
CA GLY A 251 10.06 2.41 -9.13
C GLY A 251 11.15 1.33 -9.19
N ASP A 252 12.15 1.49 -10.09
CA ASP A 252 13.17 0.46 -10.33
C ASP A 252 14.58 0.86 -9.86
N ASN A 253 14.91 2.15 -9.74
CA ASN A 253 16.27 2.58 -9.35
C ASN A 253 16.31 3.56 -8.17
N GLY A 254 15.16 3.97 -7.63
CA GLY A 254 15.08 4.80 -6.43
C GLY A 254 15.48 6.28 -6.61
N ARG A 255 15.73 6.75 -7.84
CA ARG A 255 16.03 8.18 -8.05
C ARG A 255 14.84 9.06 -7.68
N GLY A 256 15.10 10.26 -7.16
CA GLY A 256 14.06 11.23 -6.89
C GLY A 256 13.37 11.73 -8.15
N VAL A 257 12.05 11.89 -8.09
CA VAL A 257 11.17 12.32 -9.17
C VAL A 257 10.18 13.35 -8.65
N GLY A 258 9.66 14.18 -9.53
CA GLY A 258 8.72 15.25 -9.19
C GLY A 258 9.39 16.42 -8.48
N ALA A 259 8.67 17.09 -7.60
CA ALA A 259 9.21 18.21 -6.83
C ALA A 259 10.34 17.73 -5.91
N SER A 260 11.47 18.46 -5.92
CA SER A 260 12.70 18.04 -5.23
C SER A 260 12.66 18.18 -3.71
N HIS A 261 11.61 18.78 -3.14
CA HIS A 261 11.55 19.01 -1.69
C HIS A 261 10.12 19.05 -1.15
N GLN A 262 9.54 17.88 -0.94
CA GLN A 262 8.21 17.65 -0.35
C GLN A 262 8.35 17.12 1.09
N THR A 263 8.76 18.00 2.01
CA THR A 263 9.07 17.65 3.41
C THR A 263 7.89 17.03 4.17
N GLY A 264 6.67 17.55 3.98
CA GLY A 264 5.46 17.02 4.60
C GLY A 264 5.03 15.65 4.05
N TRP A 265 5.67 15.20 2.99
CA TRP A 265 5.36 14.00 2.25
C TRP A 265 6.42 12.93 2.50
N THR A 266 7.63 13.15 2.02
CA THR A 266 8.76 12.21 2.16
C THR A 266 9.43 12.30 3.54
N GLY A 267 9.20 13.38 4.29
CA GLY A 267 9.64 13.50 5.69
C GLY A 267 9.10 12.41 6.62
N LEU A 268 8.06 11.67 6.23
CA LEU A 268 7.59 10.46 6.92
C LEU A 268 8.67 9.39 7.10
N ILE A 269 9.73 9.43 6.29
CA ILE A 269 10.88 8.53 6.44
C ILE A 269 11.50 8.60 7.84
N ALA A 270 11.45 9.76 8.49
CA ALA A 270 11.95 9.92 9.85
C ALA A 270 11.26 8.96 10.86
N ASN A 271 10.01 8.60 10.61
CA ASN A 271 9.30 7.63 11.43
C ASN A 271 9.74 6.19 11.14
N LEU A 272 10.14 5.89 9.91
CA LEU A 272 10.65 4.57 9.51
C LEU A 272 12.06 4.31 10.05
N LEU A 273 12.85 5.36 10.28
CA LEU A 273 14.21 5.31 10.84
C LEU A 273 14.22 5.24 12.37
N LYS A 274 13.09 5.48 13.04
CA LYS A 274 13.05 5.31 14.50
C LYS A 274 13.31 3.84 14.84
N PRO A 275 14.24 3.55 15.76
CA PRO A 275 14.38 2.19 16.26
C PRO A 275 13.03 1.82 16.87
N ASN A 276 12.35 0.87 16.24
CA ASN A 276 11.15 0.29 16.81
C ASN A 276 11.50 -0.21 18.20
N GLN A 277 10.69 0.12 19.22
CA GLN A 277 10.86 -0.40 20.58
C GLN A 277 10.69 -1.94 20.65
N GLY A 278 10.98 -2.64 19.56
CA GLY A 278 10.88 -4.08 19.33
C GLY A 278 11.79 -4.61 18.24
N GLY A 279 12.95 -4.00 17.98
CA GLY A 279 14.04 -4.66 17.24
C GLY A 279 14.21 -4.30 15.77
N LEU A 280 14.85 -3.20 15.51
CA LEU A 280 15.83 -3.08 14.44
C LEU A 280 17.06 -2.43 15.11
N GLN A 281 18.07 -3.22 15.42
CA GLN A 281 19.43 -2.72 15.54
C GLN A 281 19.92 -2.49 14.12
N LEU A 282 20.32 -1.25 13.84
CA LEU A 282 21.09 -0.87 12.66
C LEU A 282 22.42 -1.57 12.67
#